data_a41894efcf5a5d26612bc743993bf3ce
#
_entry.id   a41894efcf5a5d26612bc743993bf3ce
#
_cell.length_a   1.000
_cell.length_b   1.000
_cell.length_c   1.000
_cell.angle_alpha   90.00
_cell.angle_beta   90.00
_cell.angle_gamma   90.00
#
_symmetry.space_group_name_H-M   'P 1'
#
loop_
_entity.id
_entity.type
_entity.pdbx_description
1 polymer ?
#
loop_
_entity_poly.entity_id
_entity_poly.type
_entity_poly.pdbx_seq_one_letter_code
_entity_poly.pdbx_strand_id
1 'polypeptide(L)'
;MNIDFANLQLQYQKYKNDIDANIQAVLNKSNYIMGEEVHDLERELEKFTGAKHTITCSSGTDALLLAMMALDIQPGDEIITTPFTFIATAETIALMKAKPVFVDIEPDTFNIDANQIEAAITDKTKAIMPVSLYGQPADMDTIQAIADKHKLKVIIDGAQSFGSTYNNKTDSNLGDISTTSFFPAKPLGCYGDGGAVFTNDDEYAEKIKMMRVHGQNKRYHHKYIGMGGRLDTIQAAILLAKLPHYKQELERRQQVAQYYTDVLSDSLQTPVIKSNRSSAWAQYTVRVNNRDALQAKLKDNGIPTAVHYPMPLHLQECFQYLNYQQGDFPISEKVSNEVISLPMNRFLTNKQVDYVASKIQENI
;
A
#
# COMPACT_ATOMS: atom_id res chain seq x y z
N MET A 1 -6.83 28.10 -10.13
CA MET A 1 -7.42 27.47 -8.92
C MET A 1 -6.30 26.76 -8.19
N ASN A 2 -6.20 26.82 -6.85
CA ASN A 2 -5.16 26.06 -6.15
C ASN A 2 -5.67 24.63 -5.91
N ILE A 3 -4.94 23.63 -6.40
CA ILE A 3 -5.26 22.21 -6.27
C ILE A 3 -4.02 21.49 -5.78
N ASP A 4 -4.11 20.83 -4.64
CA ASP A 4 -3.04 20.02 -4.08
C ASP A 4 -3.31 18.53 -4.34
N PHE A 5 -2.25 17.77 -4.63
CA PHE A 5 -2.39 16.33 -4.91
C PHE A 5 -2.89 15.55 -3.69
N ALA A 6 -2.21 15.68 -2.54
CA ALA A 6 -2.54 14.98 -1.28
C ALA A 6 -3.05 15.91 -0.17
N ASN A 7 -2.74 17.20 -0.24
CA ASN A 7 -3.15 18.28 0.67
C ASN A 7 -2.87 18.01 2.16
N LEU A 8 -1.64 17.62 2.46
CA LEU A 8 -1.20 17.30 3.83
C LEU A 8 -1.26 18.52 4.77
N GLN A 9 -1.10 19.74 4.23
CA GLN A 9 -1.15 20.97 5.01
C GLN A 9 -2.55 21.21 5.59
N LEU A 10 -3.61 21.05 4.79
CA LEU A 10 -4.99 21.18 5.29
C LEU A 10 -5.33 20.06 6.28
N GLN A 11 -4.81 18.84 6.07
CA GLN A 11 -4.99 17.75 7.02
C GLN A 11 -4.37 18.10 8.38
N TYR A 12 -3.13 18.60 8.39
CA TYR A 12 -2.50 19.06 9.62
C TYR A 12 -3.29 20.18 10.29
N GLN A 13 -3.68 21.22 9.55
CA GLN A 13 -4.45 22.32 10.09
C GLN A 13 -5.75 21.86 10.73
N LYS A 14 -6.42 20.88 10.14
CA LYS A 14 -7.69 20.34 10.65
C LYS A 14 -7.52 19.60 11.97
N TYR A 15 -6.46 18.84 12.12
CA TYR A 15 -6.21 18.01 13.33
C TYR A 15 -5.09 18.57 14.20
N LYS A 16 -4.69 19.82 13.98
CA LYS A 16 -3.52 20.45 14.59
C LYS A 16 -3.50 20.32 16.11
N ASN A 17 -4.62 20.60 16.78
CA ASN A 17 -4.67 20.61 18.23
C ASN A 17 -4.36 19.22 18.82
N ASP A 18 -4.93 18.17 18.25
CA ASP A 18 -4.74 16.80 18.72
C ASP A 18 -3.32 16.31 18.39
N ILE A 19 -2.83 16.62 17.18
CA ILE A 19 -1.48 16.25 16.74
C ILE A 19 -0.43 16.92 17.61
N ASP A 20 -0.52 18.24 17.81
CA ASP A 20 0.46 19.01 18.59
C ASP A 20 0.44 18.58 20.05
N ALA A 21 -0.75 18.34 20.63
CA ALA A 21 -0.87 17.85 22.00
C ALA A 21 -0.22 16.47 22.19
N ASN A 22 -0.45 15.54 21.27
CA ASN A 22 0.12 14.21 21.33
C ASN A 22 1.65 14.24 21.15
N ILE A 23 2.17 15.04 20.21
CA ILE A 23 3.62 15.24 20.04
C ILE A 23 4.22 15.81 21.31
N GLN A 24 3.60 16.87 21.87
CA GLN A 24 4.10 17.51 23.10
C GLN A 24 4.12 16.55 24.29
N ALA A 25 3.14 15.65 24.40
CA ALA A 25 3.11 14.63 25.44
C ALA A 25 4.31 13.69 25.35
N VAL A 26 4.70 13.24 24.13
CA VAL A 26 5.91 12.43 23.93
C VAL A 26 7.18 13.19 24.28
N LEU A 27 7.29 14.46 23.86
CA LEU A 27 8.45 15.31 24.18
C LEU A 27 8.61 15.49 25.69
N ASN A 28 7.52 15.73 26.41
CA ASN A 28 7.55 15.91 27.86
C ASN A 28 7.98 14.65 28.61
N LYS A 29 7.63 13.44 28.10
CA LYS A 29 8.04 12.14 28.66
C LYS A 29 9.45 11.74 28.24
N SER A 30 9.99 12.29 27.15
CA SER A 30 11.27 11.91 26.52
C SER A 30 11.38 10.40 26.22
N ASN A 31 10.27 9.72 25.96
CA ASN A 31 10.23 8.28 25.61
C ASN A 31 10.03 8.11 24.10
N TYR A 32 11.10 8.27 23.32
CA TYR A 32 11.04 8.37 21.86
C TYR A 32 11.01 7.03 21.14
N ILE A 33 11.41 5.93 21.78
CA ILE A 33 11.50 4.59 21.20
C ILE A 33 10.67 3.62 22.02
N MET A 34 9.73 2.92 21.36
CA MET A 34 8.84 1.93 21.97
C MET A 34 8.10 2.48 23.21
N GLY A 35 7.65 3.76 23.12
CA GLY A 35 6.80 4.36 24.14
C GLY A 35 5.40 3.73 24.18
N GLU A 36 4.63 4.11 25.20
CA GLU A 36 3.26 3.61 25.40
C GLU A 36 2.37 3.89 24.17
N GLU A 37 2.59 5.04 23.51
CA GLU A 37 1.88 5.47 22.30
C GLU A 37 2.02 4.46 21.14
N VAL A 38 3.13 3.73 21.05
CA VAL A 38 3.34 2.66 20.07
C VAL A 38 2.37 1.49 20.36
N HIS A 39 2.29 1.08 21.61
CA HIS A 39 1.40 -0.02 22.02
C HIS A 39 -0.08 0.38 21.97
N ASP A 40 -0.40 1.64 22.29
CA ASP A 40 -1.74 2.19 22.15
C ASP A 40 -2.18 2.19 20.70
N LEU A 41 -1.30 2.62 19.79
CA LEU A 41 -1.56 2.60 18.36
C LEU A 41 -1.79 1.17 17.86
N GLU A 42 -0.97 0.20 18.27
CA GLU A 42 -1.13 -1.21 17.89
C GLU A 42 -2.52 -1.71 18.30
N ARG A 43 -2.97 -1.43 19.53
CA ARG A 43 -4.31 -1.80 20.01
C ARG A 43 -5.46 -1.13 19.24
N GLU A 44 -5.32 0.15 18.91
CA GLU A 44 -6.34 0.87 18.14
C GLU A 44 -6.39 0.39 16.67
N LEU A 45 -5.24 0.04 16.08
CA LEU A 45 -5.18 -0.57 14.75
C LEU A 45 -5.81 -1.97 14.74
N GLU A 46 -5.60 -2.79 15.77
CA GLU A 46 -6.30 -4.09 15.95
C GLU A 46 -7.82 -3.93 15.96
N LYS A 47 -8.32 -2.96 16.75
CA LYS A 47 -9.76 -2.65 16.78
C LYS A 47 -10.29 -2.17 15.43
N PHE A 48 -9.53 -1.34 14.73
CA PHE A 48 -9.93 -0.79 13.44
C PHE A 48 -9.95 -1.86 12.34
N THR A 49 -8.94 -2.71 12.29
CA THR A 49 -8.76 -3.72 11.23
C THR A 49 -9.49 -5.02 11.51
N GLY A 50 -9.68 -5.36 12.79
CA GLY A 50 -10.16 -6.68 13.22
C GLY A 50 -9.09 -7.78 13.14
N ALA A 51 -7.84 -7.44 12.80
CA ALA A 51 -6.71 -8.37 12.92
C ALA A 51 -6.39 -8.62 14.39
N LYS A 52 -6.02 -9.86 14.73
CA LYS A 52 -5.71 -10.26 16.11
C LYS A 52 -4.46 -9.57 16.64
N HIS A 53 -3.46 -9.36 15.77
CA HIS A 53 -2.18 -8.75 16.10
C HIS A 53 -1.82 -7.68 15.11
N THR A 54 -1.39 -6.55 15.63
CA THR A 54 -0.74 -5.47 14.88
C THR A 54 0.64 -5.22 15.47
N ILE A 55 1.64 -5.18 14.62
CA ILE A 55 3.02 -4.87 14.97
C ILE A 55 3.47 -3.68 14.11
N THR A 56 3.58 -2.51 14.69
CA THR A 56 4.07 -1.31 13.99
C THR A 56 5.55 -1.41 13.71
N CYS A 57 6.02 -0.80 12.62
CA CYS A 57 7.42 -0.82 12.21
C CYS A 57 7.83 0.49 11.53
N SER A 58 9.10 0.60 11.18
CA SER A 58 9.74 1.82 10.68
C SER A 58 9.26 2.26 9.30
N SER A 59 8.78 1.33 8.45
CA SER A 59 8.28 1.65 7.10
C SER A 59 7.43 0.52 6.53
N GLY A 60 6.71 0.78 5.43
CA GLY A 60 6.05 -0.29 4.67
C GLY A 60 7.04 -1.29 4.07
N THR A 61 8.23 -0.84 3.69
CA THR A 61 9.33 -1.71 3.19
C THR A 61 9.78 -2.68 4.28
N ASP A 62 9.99 -2.16 5.50
CA ASP A 62 10.38 -3.00 6.64
C ASP A 62 9.24 -3.94 7.07
N ALA A 63 7.97 -3.55 6.88
CA ALA A 63 6.84 -4.42 7.10
C ALA A 63 6.88 -5.67 6.20
N LEU A 64 7.19 -5.49 4.91
CA LEU A 64 7.36 -6.60 3.96
C LEU A 64 8.55 -7.50 4.32
N LEU A 65 9.69 -6.90 4.69
CA LEU A 65 10.85 -7.66 5.15
C LEU A 65 10.53 -8.48 6.42
N LEU A 66 9.91 -7.87 7.41
CA LEU A 66 9.51 -8.55 8.65
C LEU A 66 8.52 -9.68 8.39
N ALA A 67 7.57 -9.50 7.47
CA ALA A 67 6.63 -10.54 7.06
C ALA A 67 7.36 -11.76 6.46
N MET A 68 8.28 -11.53 5.52
CA MET A 68 9.06 -12.61 4.89
C MET A 68 10.01 -13.28 5.88
N MET A 69 10.64 -12.52 6.77
CA MET A 69 11.50 -13.07 7.83
C MET A 69 10.69 -13.98 8.78
N ALA A 70 9.46 -13.59 9.15
CA ALA A 70 8.59 -14.38 10.01
C ALA A 70 8.14 -15.69 9.35
N LEU A 71 7.98 -15.70 8.04
CA LEU A 71 7.69 -16.87 7.22
C LEU A 71 8.91 -17.73 6.91
N ASP A 72 10.08 -17.38 7.46
CA ASP A 72 11.34 -18.09 7.24
C ASP A 72 11.73 -18.23 5.75
N ILE A 73 11.46 -17.21 4.93
CA ILE A 73 11.86 -17.16 3.51
C ILE A 73 13.38 -17.25 3.41
N GLN A 74 13.86 -18.17 2.58
CA GLN A 74 15.27 -18.48 2.41
C GLN A 74 15.83 -18.01 1.05
N PRO A 75 17.15 -17.82 0.93
CA PRO A 75 17.79 -17.58 -0.36
C PRO A 75 17.44 -18.66 -1.39
N GLY A 76 16.95 -18.23 -2.56
CA GLY A 76 16.55 -19.12 -3.66
C GLY A 76 15.08 -19.56 -3.62
N ASP A 77 14.35 -19.26 -2.55
CA ASP A 77 12.88 -19.38 -2.56
C ASP A 77 12.27 -18.42 -3.60
N GLU A 78 11.10 -18.75 -4.11
CA GLU A 78 10.37 -17.93 -5.06
C GLU A 78 9.11 -17.35 -4.42
N ILE A 79 8.85 -16.06 -4.68
CA ILE A 79 7.62 -15.37 -4.25
C ILE A 79 6.94 -14.80 -5.49
N ILE A 80 5.70 -15.21 -5.71
CA ILE A 80 4.90 -14.74 -6.85
C ILE A 80 4.31 -13.37 -6.50
N THR A 81 4.51 -12.39 -7.39
CA THR A 81 3.97 -11.03 -7.28
C THR A 81 3.70 -10.44 -8.66
N THR A 82 3.42 -9.14 -8.74
CA THR A 82 3.15 -8.43 -10.00
C THR A 82 4.32 -7.52 -10.40
N PRO A 83 4.58 -7.33 -11.71
CA PRO A 83 5.55 -6.35 -12.16
C PRO A 83 5.03 -4.90 -12.12
N PHE A 84 3.73 -4.68 -11.94
CA PHE A 84 3.12 -3.34 -11.93
C PHE A 84 2.79 -2.90 -10.51
N THR A 85 3.82 -2.44 -9.80
CA THR A 85 3.75 -1.97 -8.41
C THR A 85 4.91 -1.04 -8.08
N PHE A 86 4.93 -0.50 -6.86
CA PHE A 86 6.11 0.17 -6.32
C PHE A 86 7.23 -0.84 -6.09
N ILE A 87 8.46 -0.40 -6.28
CA ILE A 87 9.64 -1.28 -6.25
C ILE A 87 9.76 -2.07 -4.93
N ALA A 88 9.31 -1.50 -3.81
CA ALA A 88 9.42 -2.13 -2.48
C ALA A 88 8.88 -3.57 -2.44
N THR A 89 7.81 -3.88 -3.19
CA THR A 89 7.23 -5.21 -3.28
C THR A 89 8.27 -6.25 -3.75
N ALA A 90 8.99 -5.96 -4.83
CA ALA A 90 9.96 -6.91 -5.41
C ALA A 90 11.38 -6.73 -4.85
N GLU A 91 11.79 -5.50 -4.49
CA GLU A 91 13.12 -5.28 -3.93
C GLU A 91 13.30 -5.97 -2.58
N THR A 92 12.26 -6.03 -1.75
CA THR A 92 12.32 -6.72 -0.46
C THR A 92 12.50 -8.23 -0.65
N ILE A 93 11.86 -8.82 -1.67
CA ILE A 93 12.09 -10.22 -2.06
C ILE A 93 13.55 -10.43 -2.46
N ALA A 94 14.08 -9.53 -3.31
CA ALA A 94 15.49 -9.60 -3.77
C ALA A 94 16.48 -9.38 -2.61
N LEU A 95 16.19 -8.47 -1.66
CA LEU A 95 17.00 -8.26 -0.47
C LEU A 95 17.10 -9.52 0.41
N MET A 96 16.04 -10.32 0.48
CA MET A 96 16.03 -11.62 1.14
C MET A 96 16.81 -12.69 0.34
N LYS A 97 17.37 -12.35 -0.84
CA LYS A 97 17.97 -13.28 -1.81
C LYS A 97 16.98 -14.35 -2.30
N ALA A 98 15.70 -14.11 -2.17
CA ALA A 98 14.64 -14.84 -2.81
C ALA A 98 14.42 -14.27 -4.22
N LYS A 99 13.71 -15.00 -5.07
CA LYS A 99 13.45 -14.61 -6.45
C LYS A 99 12.00 -14.10 -6.59
N PRO A 100 11.77 -12.86 -6.99
CA PRO A 100 10.44 -12.43 -7.41
C PRO A 100 10.07 -13.13 -8.72
N VAL A 101 8.90 -13.76 -8.75
CA VAL A 101 8.29 -14.36 -9.94
C VAL A 101 7.10 -13.49 -10.31
N PHE A 102 7.17 -12.86 -11.48
CA PHE A 102 6.12 -11.93 -11.88
C PHE A 102 4.98 -12.64 -12.59
N VAL A 103 3.77 -12.17 -12.31
CA VAL A 103 2.51 -12.51 -12.99
C VAL A 103 1.86 -11.21 -13.42
N ASP A 104 1.33 -11.14 -14.64
CA ASP A 104 0.73 -9.92 -15.18
C ASP A 104 -0.53 -9.52 -14.40
N ILE A 105 -1.07 -8.37 -14.71
CA ILE A 105 -2.17 -7.74 -14.00
C ILE A 105 -3.49 -7.86 -14.75
N GLU A 106 -4.60 -7.73 -14.02
CA GLU A 106 -5.92 -7.48 -14.63
C GLU A 106 -5.94 -6.08 -15.28
N PRO A 107 -6.52 -5.94 -16.48
CA PRO A 107 -6.49 -4.67 -17.22
C PRO A 107 -7.37 -3.56 -16.63
N ASP A 108 -8.27 -3.89 -15.71
CA ASP A 108 -9.26 -2.98 -15.14
C ASP A 108 -8.99 -2.63 -13.67
N THR A 109 -8.47 -3.55 -12.87
CA THR A 109 -8.14 -3.32 -11.47
C THR A 109 -6.66 -2.99 -11.25
N PHE A 110 -5.80 -3.39 -12.19
CA PHE A 110 -4.34 -3.32 -12.13
C PHE A 110 -3.70 -4.18 -11.03
N ASN A 111 -4.51 -5.00 -10.35
CA ASN A 111 -4.04 -6.00 -9.41
C ASN A 111 -3.56 -7.26 -10.16
N ILE A 112 -2.77 -8.10 -9.49
CA ILE A 112 -2.29 -9.37 -10.07
C ILE A 112 -3.47 -10.17 -10.64
N ASP A 113 -3.32 -10.72 -11.85
CA ASP A 113 -4.30 -11.65 -12.44
C ASP A 113 -4.20 -13.01 -11.73
N ALA A 114 -5.13 -13.24 -10.81
CA ALA A 114 -5.16 -14.46 -10.00
C ALA A 114 -5.24 -15.75 -10.85
N ASN A 115 -5.83 -15.68 -12.06
CA ASN A 115 -5.95 -16.84 -12.95
C ASN A 115 -4.60 -17.29 -13.54
N GLN A 116 -3.59 -16.45 -13.53
CA GLN A 116 -2.25 -16.76 -14.04
C GLN A 116 -1.30 -17.25 -12.95
N ILE A 117 -1.65 -17.13 -11.67
CA ILE A 117 -0.77 -17.45 -10.55
C ILE A 117 -0.39 -18.93 -10.55
N GLU A 118 -1.35 -19.83 -10.75
CA GLU A 118 -1.10 -21.27 -10.66
C GLU A 118 -0.07 -21.77 -11.67
N ALA A 119 -0.04 -21.18 -12.87
CA ALA A 119 0.94 -21.50 -13.92
C ALA A 119 2.38 -21.05 -13.58
N ALA A 120 2.53 -20.10 -12.65
CA ALA A 120 3.82 -19.59 -12.22
C ALA A 120 4.42 -20.35 -11.02
N ILE A 121 3.68 -21.30 -10.45
CA ILE A 121 4.11 -22.06 -9.26
C ILE A 121 5.16 -23.09 -9.65
N THR A 122 6.24 -23.16 -8.87
CA THR A 122 7.28 -24.19 -8.91
C THR A 122 7.46 -24.82 -7.53
N ASP A 123 8.31 -25.85 -7.43
CA ASP A 123 8.71 -26.46 -6.15
C ASP A 123 9.50 -25.49 -5.22
N LYS A 124 9.98 -24.37 -5.74
CA LYS A 124 10.64 -23.31 -4.96
C LYS A 124 9.69 -22.24 -4.48
N THR A 125 8.45 -22.19 -4.98
CA THR A 125 7.48 -21.19 -4.58
C THR A 125 7.10 -21.38 -3.11
N LYS A 126 7.18 -20.31 -2.30
CA LYS A 126 6.85 -20.31 -0.88
C LYS A 126 5.67 -19.41 -0.54
N ALA A 127 5.51 -18.33 -1.30
CA ALA A 127 4.45 -17.37 -1.02
C ALA A 127 3.92 -16.71 -2.30
N ILE A 128 2.70 -16.17 -2.18
CA ILE A 128 2.11 -15.24 -3.11
C ILE A 128 2.02 -13.90 -2.40
N MET A 129 2.51 -12.84 -3.06
CA MET A 129 2.49 -11.47 -2.52
C MET A 129 1.65 -10.58 -3.45
N PRO A 130 0.31 -10.62 -3.34
CA PRO A 130 -0.54 -9.69 -4.06
C PRO A 130 -0.38 -8.28 -3.52
N VAL A 131 -0.52 -7.28 -4.41
CA VAL A 131 -0.54 -5.86 -4.05
C VAL A 131 -1.96 -5.35 -4.16
N SER A 132 -2.45 -4.66 -3.14
CA SER A 132 -3.74 -3.97 -3.16
C SER A 132 -3.56 -2.56 -3.76
N LEU A 133 -3.30 -2.54 -5.08
CA LEU A 133 -2.87 -1.34 -5.79
C LEU A 133 -3.95 -0.26 -5.79
N TYR A 134 -3.53 1.00 -5.65
CA TYR A 134 -4.35 2.21 -5.60
C TYR A 134 -5.41 2.23 -4.49
N GLY A 135 -5.48 1.17 -3.69
CA GLY A 135 -6.37 1.07 -2.54
C GLY A 135 -7.42 -0.04 -2.62
N GLN A 136 -7.48 -0.81 -3.70
CA GLN A 136 -8.42 -1.93 -3.86
C GLN A 136 -7.71 -3.27 -3.68
N PRO A 137 -8.23 -4.19 -2.82
CA PRO A 137 -7.69 -5.54 -2.68
C PRO A 137 -7.71 -6.34 -4.00
N ALA A 138 -6.76 -7.25 -4.17
CA ALA A 138 -6.75 -8.22 -5.27
C ALA A 138 -7.88 -9.25 -5.14
N ASP A 139 -7.96 -10.23 -6.03
CA ASP A 139 -8.94 -11.33 -5.94
C ASP A 139 -8.51 -12.35 -4.87
N MET A 140 -8.80 -12.02 -3.61
CA MET A 140 -8.32 -12.79 -2.47
C MET A 140 -8.94 -14.18 -2.35
N ASP A 141 -10.18 -14.39 -2.83
CA ASP A 141 -10.82 -15.71 -2.79
C ASP A 141 -10.08 -16.69 -3.72
N THR A 142 -9.77 -16.26 -4.96
CA THR A 142 -9.01 -17.07 -5.92
C THR A 142 -7.56 -17.28 -5.45
N ILE A 143 -6.91 -16.22 -4.96
CA ILE A 143 -5.53 -16.28 -4.47
C ILE A 143 -5.43 -17.24 -3.28
N GLN A 144 -6.35 -17.16 -2.31
CA GLN A 144 -6.33 -18.02 -1.12
C GLN A 144 -6.61 -19.49 -1.50
N ALA A 145 -7.54 -19.74 -2.43
CA ALA A 145 -7.81 -21.11 -2.90
C ALA A 145 -6.57 -21.74 -3.56
N ILE A 146 -5.82 -20.97 -4.36
CA ILE A 146 -4.55 -21.43 -4.95
C ILE A 146 -3.51 -21.68 -3.86
N ALA A 147 -3.36 -20.75 -2.93
CA ALA A 147 -2.40 -20.86 -1.83
C ALA A 147 -2.67 -22.11 -0.97
N ASP A 148 -3.93 -22.35 -0.60
CA ASP A 148 -4.34 -23.53 0.18
C ASP A 148 -4.04 -24.83 -0.57
N LYS A 149 -4.39 -24.91 -1.87
CA LYS A 149 -4.14 -26.07 -2.73
C LYS A 149 -2.66 -26.44 -2.80
N HIS A 150 -1.78 -25.42 -2.90
CA HIS A 150 -0.33 -25.61 -3.05
C HIS A 150 0.45 -25.44 -1.74
N LYS A 151 -0.24 -25.23 -0.60
CA LYS A 151 0.36 -24.99 0.72
C LYS A 151 1.32 -23.80 0.74
N LEU A 152 0.99 -22.75 0.00
CA LEU A 152 1.73 -21.52 -0.06
C LEU A 152 1.22 -20.54 1.00
N LYS A 153 2.05 -19.56 1.33
CA LYS A 153 1.69 -18.45 2.20
C LYS A 153 1.21 -17.24 1.41
N VAL A 154 0.35 -16.41 2.00
CA VAL A 154 -0.12 -15.18 1.37
C VAL A 154 0.33 -13.99 2.20
N ILE A 155 1.15 -13.11 1.60
CA ILE A 155 1.58 -11.83 2.16
C ILE A 155 0.89 -10.72 1.37
N ILE A 156 0.06 -9.91 2.01
CA ILE A 156 -0.59 -8.78 1.31
C ILE A 156 0.27 -7.53 1.43
N ASP A 157 0.70 -6.99 0.29
CA ASP A 157 1.22 -5.63 0.23
C ASP A 157 0.05 -4.65 0.19
N GLY A 158 -0.39 -4.26 1.38
CA GLY A 158 -1.48 -3.30 1.61
C GLY A 158 -0.99 -1.86 1.82
N ALA A 159 0.19 -1.50 1.30
CA ALA A 159 0.76 -0.16 1.47
C ALA A 159 -0.13 0.98 0.91
N GLN A 160 -1.13 0.67 0.11
CA GLN A 160 -2.04 1.65 -0.50
C GLN A 160 -3.51 1.44 -0.08
N SER A 161 -3.84 0.38 0.67
CA SER A 161 -5.21 -0.08 0.86
C SER A 161 -5.70 -0.06 2.31
N PHE A 162 -4.94 0.53 3.24
CA PHE A 162 -5.34 0.55 4.64
C PHE A 162 -6.78 1.06 4.80
N GLY A 163 -7.64 0.23 5.41
CA GLY A 163 -9.07 0.51 5.62
C GLY A 163 -10.00 0.12 4.46
N SER A 164 -9.47 -0.36 3.33
CA SER A 164 -10.30 -1.00 2.30
C SER A 164 -10.81 -2.37 2.76
N THR A 165 -11.80 -2.88 2.08
CA THR A 165 -12.42 -4.17 2.43
C THR A 165 -12.55 -5.10 1.23
N TYR A 166 -12.51 -6.40 1.53
CA TYR A 166 -12.85 -7.50 0.64
C TYR A 166 -13.84 -8.43 1.37
N ASN A 167 -15.04 -8.64 0.80
CA ASN A 167 -16.12 -9.40 1.43
C ASN A 167 -16.38 -8.95 2.89
N ASN A 168 -16.41 -7.62 3.13
CA ASN A 168 -16.59 -6.97 4.44
C ASN A 168 -15.47 -7.21 5.48
N LYS A 169 -14.38 -7.88 5.14
CA LYS A 169 -13.18 -7.91 5.97
C LYS A 169 -12.20 -6.84 5.51
N THR A 170 -11.51 -6.21 6.42
CA THR A 170 -10.45 -5.25 6.05
C THR A 170 -9.30 -5.95 5.35
N ASP A 171 -8.67 -5.29 4.39
CA ASP A 171 -7.50 -5.80 3.65
C ASP A 171 -6.36 -6.21 4.61
N SER A 172 -6.19 -5.45 5.70
CA SER A 172 -5.24 -5.74 6.77
C SER A 172 -5.56 -7.00 7.59
N ASN A 173 -6.71 -7.65 7.38
CA ASN A 173 -7.15 -8.87 8.08
C ASN A 173 -7.36 -10.05 7.12
N LEU A 174 -6.63 -10.05 6.01
CA LEU A 174 -6.66 -11.11 4.99
C LEU A 174 -5.27 -11.74 4.85
N GLY A 175 -5.19 -12.92 4.22
CA GLY A 175 -3.95 -13.68 4.05
C GLY A 175 -3.37 -14.20 5.36
N ASP A 176 -2.15 -14.72 5.33
CA ASP A 176 -1.40 -15.13 6.52
C ASP A 176 -0.81 -13.90 7.24
N ILE A 177 -0.27 -12.95 6.46
CA ILE A 177 0.29 -11.68 6.93
C ILE A 177 -0.12 -10.58 5.96
N SER A 178 -0.62 -9.47 6.48
CA SER A 178 -0.83 -8.24 5.70
C SER A 178 0.09 -7.14 6.19
N THR A 179 0.47 -6.22 5.29
CA THR A 179 1.36 -5.09 5.62
C THR A 179 0.73 -3.78 5.21
N THR A 180 1.17 -2.69 5.80
CA THR A 180 0.78 -1.35 5.35
C THR A 180 1.92 -0.35 5.53
N SER A 181 1.78 0.79 4.87
CA SER A 181 2.69 1.93 4.98
C SER A 181 1.97 3.14 5.55
N PHE A 182 2.61 3.82 6.47
CA PHE A 182 2.18 5.11 7.00
C PHE A 182 3.03 6.27 6.47
N PHE A 183 3.69 6.11 5.32
CA PHE A 183 4.36 7.21 4.64
C PHE A 183 3.42 8.41 4.49
N PRO A 184 3.87 9.67 4.61
CA PRO A 184 2.99 10.85 4.75
C PRO A 184 1.88 10.98 3.71
N ALA A 185 2.14 10.59 2.46
CA ALA A 185 1.16 10.67 1.36
C ALA A 185 0.17 9.49 1.31
N LYS A 186 0.30 8.48 2.18
CA LYS A 186 -0.64 7.35 2.25
C LYS A 186 -1.99 7.79 2.84
N PRO A 187 -3.08 7.03 2.59
CA PRO A 187 -4.40 7.38 3.11
C PRO A 187 -4.41 7.68 4.61
N LEU A 188 -3.77 6.83 5.43
CA LEU A 188 -3.39 7.14 6.80
C LEU A 188 -1.86 7.26 6.85
N GLY A 189 -1.34 8.47 6.94
CA GLY A 189 0.10 8.74 6.97
C GLY A 189 0.54 9.45 8.25
N CYS A 190 1.73 9.11 8.75
CA CYS A 190 2.45 9.85 9.80
C CYS A 190 3.25 11.03 9.21
N TYR A 191 4.16 11.62 9.97
CA TYR A 191 4.98 12.77 9.52
C TYR A 191 6.46 12.37 9.40
N GLY A 192 6.69 11.21 8.86
CA GLY A 192 7.95 10.54 8.58
C GLY A 192 7.65 9.17 8.01
N ASP A 193 8.59 8.24 8.10
CA ASP A 193 8.35 6.86 7.75
C ASP A 193 7.59 6.12 8.85
N GLY A 194 6.81 5.13 8.44
CA GLY A 194 6.06 4.24 9.32
C GLY A 194 5.39 3.14 8.53
N GLY A 195 5.08 2.06 9.21
CA GLY A 195 4.36 0.92 8.68
C GLY A 195 3.81 0.03 9.79
N ALA A 196 3.09 -1.00 9.39
CA ALA A 196 2.63 -2.05 10.31
C ALA A 196 2.46 -3.38 9.58
N VAL A 197 2.59 -4.44 10.36
CA VAL A 197 2.31 -5.82 9.99
C VAL A 197 1.10 -6.30 10.78
N PHE A 198 0.20 -7.02 10.11
CA PHE A 198 -1.03 -7.56 10.69
C PHE A 198 -1.05 -9.08 10.48
N THR A 199 -1.46 -9.82 11.49
CA THR A 199 -1.62 -11.27 11.39
C THR A 199 -2.61 -11.79 12.44
N ASN A 200 -3.22 -12.94 12.17
CA ASN A 200 -4.04 -13.67 13.15
C ASN A 200 -3.28 -14.83 13.79
N ASP A 201 -2.04 -15.08 13.38
CA ASP A 201 -1.19 -16.14 13.89
C ASP A 201 -0.31 -15.63 15.04
N ASP A 202 -0.39 -16.32 16.19
CA ASP A 202 0.36 -15.94 17.40
C ASP A 202 1.87 -16.13 17.22
N GLU A 203 2.29 -17.16 16.47
CA GLU A 203 3.70 -17.46 16.26
C GLU A 203 4.36 -16.39 15.36
N TYR A 204 3.68 -16.04 14.26
CA TYR A 204 4.17 -14.94 13.39
C TYR A 204 4.23 -13.61 14.15
N ALA A 205 3.21 -13.30 14.93
CA ALA A 205 3.19 -12.08 15.72
C ALA A 205 4.39 -12.00 16.69
N GLU A 206 4.67 -13.08 17.42
CA GLU A 206 5.80 -13.11 18.35
C GLU A 206 7.16 -13.05 17.64
N LYS A 207 7.33 -13.73 16.50
CA LYS A 207 8.55 -13.61 15.67
C LYS A 207 8.75 -12.16 15.20
N ILE A 208 7.73 -11.52 14.66
CA ILE A 208 7.80 -10.14 14.14
C ILE A 208 8.14 -9.16 15.26
N LYS A 209 7.48 -9.27 16.43
CA LYS A 209 7.79 -8.42 17.59
C LYS A 209 9.25 -8.50 17.99
N MET A 210 9.85 -9.70 18.00
CA MET A 210 11.28 -9.89 18.31
C MET A 210 12.16 -9.35 17.16
N MET A 211 11.86 -9.71 15.91
CA MET A 211 12.66 -9.34 14.75
C MET A 211 12.70 -7.83 14.55
N ARG A 212 11.62 -7.09 14.83
CA ARG A 212 11.55 -5.63 14.83
C ARG A 212 12.56 -4.95 15.77
N VAL A 213 13.01 -5.66 16.81
CA VAL A 213 13.98 -5.19 17.83
C VAL A 213 15.23 -6.07 17.85
N HIS A 214 15.82 -6.33 16.67
CA HIS A 214 17.05 -7.11 16.50
C HIS A 214 16.94 -8.58 16.92
N GLY A 215 15.76 -9.20 16.83
CA GLY A 215 15.50 -10.59 17.23
C GLY A 215 15.54 -10.83 18.76
N GLN A 216 15.41 -9.76 19.53
CA GLN A 216 15.62 -9.78 20.98
C GLN A 216 14.36 -10.27 21.70
N ASN A 217 14.46 -11.32 22.50
CA ASN A 217 13.41 -11.81 23.39
C ASN A 217 13.52 -11.24 24.81
N LYS A 218 14.72 -10.89 25.25
CA LYS A 218 15.01 -10.12 26.46
C LYS A 218 16.28 -9.31 26.23
N ARG A 219 16.50 -8.27 27.02
CA ARG A 219 17.63 -7.33 26.85
C ARG A 219 18.96 -8.07 26.63
N TYR A 220 19.62 -7.81 25.47
CA TYR A 220 20.87 -8.41 25.01
C TYR A 220 20.82 -9.94 24.75
N HIS A 221 19.63 -10.54 24.69
CA HIS A 221 19.46 -11.94 24.27
C HIS A 221 18.66 -11.99 22.97
N HIS A 222 19.31 -12.42 21.91
CA HIS A 222 18.76 -12.42 20.55
C HIS A 222 18.43 -13.87 20.14
N LYS A 223 17.14 -14.16 19.99
CA LYS A 223 16.65 -15.49 19.57
C LYS A 223 16.69 -15.64 18.05
N TYR A 224 16.50 -14.54 17.32
CA TYR A 224 16.49 -14.49 15.87
C TYR A 224 17.46 -13.44 15.36
N ILE A 225 17.82 -13.53 14.08
CA ILE A 225 18.37 -12.37 13.36
C ILE A 225 17.18 -11.44 13.09
N GLY A 226 17.36 -10.18 13.38
CA GLY A 226 16.35 -9.16 13.23
C GLY A 226 16.94 -7.84 12.75
N MET A 227 16.14 -6.78 12.84
CA MET A 227 16.50 -5.45 12.37
C MET A 227 16.07 -4.38 13.38
N GLY A 228 16.59 -3.18 13.24
CA GLY A 228 16.14 -2.00 13.98
C GLY A 228 14.91 -1.38 13.33
N GLY A 229 13.81 -2.14 13.26
CA GLY A 229 12.61 -1.79 12.49
C GLY A 229 11.45 -1.22 13.32
N ARG A 230 11.73 -0.44 14.37
CA ARG A 230 10.69 0.13 15.26
C ARG A 230 10.03 1.37 14.64
N LEU A 231 8.75 1.57 14.92
CA LEU A 231 8.09 2.87 14.71
C LEU A 231 8.50 3.82 15.84
N ASP A 232 8.89 5.04 15.50
CA ASP A 232 9.18 6.08 16.49
C ASP A 232 7.91 6.50 17.25
N THR A 233 8.03 6.72 18.56
CA THR A 233 6.89 7.09 19.42
C THR A 233 6.18 8.35 18.94
N ILE A 234 6.92 9.33 18.40
CA ILE A 234 6.33 10.55 17.82
C ILE A 234 5.42 10.22 16.64
N GLN A 235 5.81 9.31 15.77
CA GLN A 235 4.99 8.91 14.62
C GLN A 235 3.73 8.16 15.08
N ALA A 236 3.85 7.32 16.11
CA ALA A 236 2.70 6.66 16.71
C ALA A 236 1.71 7.67 17.32
N ALA A 237 2.20 8.68 18.01
CA ALA A 237 1.40 9.76 18.59
C ALA A 237 0.62 10.55 17.53
N ILE A 238 1.23 10.82 16.38
CA ILE A 238 0.59 11.48 15.22
C ILE A 238 -0.52 10.60 14.65
N LEU A 239 -0.27 9.30 14.47
CA LEU A 239 -1.26 8.36 13.95
C LEU A 239 -2.44 8.20 14.91
N LEU A 240 -2.20 8.16 16.22
CA LEU A 240 -3.25 8.14 17.25
C LEU A 240 -4.17 9.37 17.18
N ALA A 241 -3.61 10.55 16.87
CA ALA A 241 -4.41 11.76 16.68
C ALA A 241 -5.27 11.70 15.39
N LYS A 242 -4.82 11.01 14.35
CA LYS A 242 -5.49 10.94 13.04
C LYS A 242 -6.48 9.79 12.92
N LEU A 243 -6.19 8.64 13.53
CA LEU A 243 -6.95 7.40 13.38
C LEU A 243 -8.45 7.55 13.75
N PRO A 244 -8.87 8.28 14.80
CA PRO A 244 -10.28 8.47 15.13
C PRO A 244 -11.09 9.13 14.00
N HIS A 245 -10.46 9.90 13.13
CA HIS A 245 -11.08 10.60 12.01
C HIS A 245 -11.03 9.82 10.70
N TYR A 246 -10.28 8.71 10.68
CA TYR A 246 -9.89 8.05 9.44
C TYR A 246 -11.08 7.43 8.67
N LYS A 247 -12.06 6.87 9.38
CA LYS A 247 -13.27 6.34 8.74
C LYS A 247 -14.00 7.43 7.92
N GLN A 248 -14.12 8.62 8.49
CA GLN A 248 -14.72 9.77 7.81
C GLN A 248 -13.88 10.24 6.60
N GLU A 249 -12.54 10.10 6.69
CA GLU A 249 -11.66 10.39 5.57
C GLU A 249 -11.87 9.41 4.41
N LEU A 250 -12.01 8.12 4.69
CA LEU A 250 -12.31 7.11 3.68
C LEU A 250 -13.67 7.37 3.00
N GLU A 251 -14.71 7.66 3.79
CA GLU A 251 -16.02 8.01 3.25
C GLU A 251 -15.95 9.23 2.31
N ARG A 252 -15.19 10.26 2.70
CA ARG A 252 -15.04 11.44 1.86
C ARG A 252 -14.20 11.17 0.61
N ARG A 253 -13.16 10.35 0.69
CA ARG A 253 -12.38 9.89 -0.49
C ARG A 253 -13.29 9.14 -1.47
N GLN A 254 -14.16 8.25 -0.97
CA GLN A 254 -15.13 7.55 -1.80
C GLN A 254 -16.07 8.52 -2.54
N GLN A 255 -16.58 9.57 -1.86
CA GLN A 255 -17.42 10.59 -2.49
C GLN A 255 -16.69 11.36 -3.59
N VAL A 256 -15.42 11.74 -3.34
CA VAL A 256 -14.59 12.43 -4.34
C VAL A 256 -14.33 11.52 -5.54
N ALA A 257 -13.98 10.26 -5.30
CA ALA A 257 -13.73 9.29 -6.35
C ALA A 257 -14.98 9.03 -7.21
N GLN A 258 -16.13 8.88 -6.56
CA GLN A 258 -17.40 8.71 -7.28
C GLN A 258 -17.70 9.92 -8.16
N TYR A 259 -17.51 11.13 -7.62
CA TYR A 259 -17.75 12.35 -8.39
C TYR A 259 -16.80 12.48 -9.59
N TYR A 260 -15.52 12.12 -9.45
CA TYR A 260 -14.61 12.02 -10.60
C TYR A 260 -15.13 11.03 -11.64
N THR A 261 -15.58 9.85 -11.20
CA THR A 261 -16.13 8.84 -12.12
C THR A 261 -17.36 9.35 -12.85
N ASP A 262 -18.29 10.01 -12.15
CA ASP A 262 -19.52 10.56 -12.74
C ASP A 262 -19.24 11.60 -13.83
N VAL A 263 -18.18 12.40 -13.69
CA VAL A 263 -17.87 13.47 -14.66
C VAL A 263 -16.87 13.05 -15.74
N LEU A 264 -16.17 11.93 -15.60
CA LEU A 264 -15.09 11.51 -16.51
C LEU A 264 -15.39 10.21 -17.30
N SER A 265 -16.35 9.37 -16.85
CA SER A 265 -16.57 8.03 -17.43
C SER A 265 -16.92 8.03 -18.92
N ASP A 266 -17.53 9.10 -19.42
CA ASP A 266 -17.86 9.24 -20.85
C ASP A 266 -16.64 9.65 -21.69
N SER A 267 -15.56 10.10 -21.07
CA SER A 267 -14.41 10.70 -21.75
C SER A 267 -13.17 9.80 -21.73
N LEU A 268 -12.99 8.98 -20.68
CA LEU A 268 -11.82 8.13 -20.50
C LEU A 268 -12.11 6.93 -19.60
N GLN A 269 -11.17 5.98 -19.53
CA GLN A 269 -11.30 4.83 -18.64
C GLN A 269 -11.01 5.22 -17.20
N THR A 270 -12.07 5.24 -16.38
CA THR A 270 -12.01 5.47 -14.93
C THR A 270 -11.72 4.19 -14.16
N PRO A 271 -11.28 4.27 -12.89
CA PRO A 271 -11.06 3.09 -12.05
C PRO A 271 -12.30 2.22 -11.89
N VAL A 272 -12.11 0.91 -11.93
CA VAL A 272 -13.18 -0.09 -11.71
C VAL A 272 -13.05 -0.66 -10.29
N ILE A 273 -14.12 -0.56 -9.50
CA ILE A 273 -14.20 -1.21 -8.20
C ILE A 273 -15.14 -2.41 -8.30
N LYS A 274 -14.61 -3.60 -8.00
CA LYS A 274 -15.40 -4.85 -8.02
C LYS A 274 -16.44 -4.84 -6.89
N SER A 275 -17.57 -5.49 -7.09
CA SER A 275 -18.75 -5.40 -6.21
C SER A 275 -18.54 -5.89 -4.77
N ASN A 276 -17.56 -6.79 -4.55
CA ASN A 276 -17.24 -7.34 -3.24
C ASN A 276 -16.07 -6.61 -2.54
N ARG A 277 -15.64 -5.46 -3.08
CA ARG A 277 -14.46 -4.72 -2.60
C ARG A 277 -14.80 -3.26 -2.37
N SER A 278 -14.02 -2.62 -1.50
CA SER A 278 -13.95 -1.17 -1.42
C SER A 278 -12.54 -0.69 -1.73
N SER A 279 -12.34 0.60 -1.91
CA SER A 279 -11.02 1.19 -2.11
C SER A 279 -10.73 2.25 -1.05
N ALA A 280 -9.50 2.28 -0.55
CA ALA A 280 -8.98 3.36 0.28
C ALA A 280 -8.65 4.61 -0.54
N TRP A 281 -8.69 4.51 -1.87
CA TRP A 281 -8.42 5.60 -2.80
C TRP A 281 -7.10 6.31 -2.49
N ALA A 282 -6.03 5.54 -2.35
CA ALA A 282 -4.69 6.11 -2.22
C ALA A 282 -4.35 6.96 -3.44
N GLN A 283 -4.75 6.49 -4.63
CA GLN A 283 -4.72 7.21 -5.89
C GLN A 283 -6.08 7.06 -6.61
N TYR A 284 -6.48 8.10 -7.34
CA TYR A 284 -7.50 8.01 -8.37
C TYR A 284 -6.78 8.01 -9.72
N THR A 285 -6.61 6.84 -10.30
CA THR A 285 -5.78 6.62 -11.50
C THR A 285 -6.64 6.27 -12.69
N VAL A 286 -6.55 7.08 -13.74
CA VAL A 286 -7.28 6.91 -15.00
C VAL A 286 -6.31 6.45 -16.11
N ARG A 287 -6.86 5.89 -17.19
CA ARG A 287 -6.09 5.55 -18.39
C ARG A 287 -6.45 6.48 -19.53
N VAL A 288 -5.44 6.93 -20.24
CA VAL A 288 -5.58 7.84 -21.37
C VAL A 288 -4.47 7.59 -22.40
N ASN A 289 -4.82 7.65 -23.67
CA ASN A 289 -3.84 7.68 -24.74
C ASN A 289 -3.05 9.01 -24.66
N ASN A 290 -1.76 8.99 -25.06
CA ASN A 290 -0.89 10.16 -25.01
C ASN A 290 -0.76 10.79 -23.59
N ARG A 291 -0.68 9.94 -22.55
CA ARG A 291 -0.60 10.30 -21.13
C ARG A 291 0.39 11.45 -20.85
N ASP A 292 1.58 11.43 -21.43
CA ASP A 292 2.62 12.42 -21.16
C ASP A 292 2.24 13.81 -21.70
N ALA A 293 1.57 13.89 -22.85
CA ALA A 293 1.06 15.13 -23.39
C ALA A 293 -0.06 15.70 -22.50
N LEU A 294 -0.99 14.86 -22.04
CA LEU A 294 -2.03 15.29 -21.11
C LEU A 294 -1.40 15.77 -19.78
N GLN A 295 -0.42 15.05 -19.24
CA GLN A 295 0.27 15.44 -18.01
C GLN A 295 0.91 16.82 -18.11
N ALA A 296 1.58 17.13 -19.23
CA ALA A 296 2.16 18.43 -19.47
C ALA A 296 1.08 19.54 -19.51
N LYS A 297 -0.02 19.30 -20.21
CA LYS A 297 -1.14 20.25 -20.29
C LYS A 297 -1.81 20.50 -18.92
N LEU A 298 -2.00 19.46 -18.12
CA LEU A 298 -2.55 19.61 -16.78
C LEU A 298 -1.61 20.42 -15.88
N LYS A 299 -0.30 20.17 -15.96
CA LYS A 299 0.72 20.97 -15.25
C LYS A 299 0.67 22.44 -15.62
N ASP A 300 0.56 22.77 -16.91
CA ASP A 300 0.45 24.16 -17.40
C ASP A 300 -0.81 24.86 -16.87
N ASN A 301 -1.86 24.09 -16.55
CA ASN A 301 -3.10 24.58 -15.93
C ASN A 301 -3.06 24.53 -14.38
N GLY A 302 -1.90 24.29 -13.78
CA GLY A 302 -1.73 24.24 -12.31
C GLY A 302 -2.38 23.02 -11.64
N ILE A 303 -2.58 21.93 -12.37
CA ILE A 303 -3.14 20.68 -11.87
C ILE A 303 -1.98 19.68 -11.65
N PRO A 304 -1.63 19.36 -10.41
CA PRO A 304 -0.59 18.36 -10.13
C PRO A 304 -1.11 16.96 -10.44
N THR A 305 -0.29 16.17 -11.12
CA THR A 305 -0.57 14.78 -11.43
C THR A 305 0.68 13.92 -11.21
N ALA A 306 0.49 12.61 -11.07
CA ALA A 306 1.60 11.68 -10.92
C ALA A 306 1.38 10.43 -11.80
N VAL A 307 2.45 9.70 -12.08
CA VAL A 307 2.40 8.43 -12.80
C VAL A 307 2.83 7.31 -11.86
N HIS A 308 1.91 6.40 -11.56
CA HIS A 308 2.15 5.23 -10.73
C HIS A 308 1.77 3.96 -11.54
N TYR A 309 2.68 3.30 -12.32
CA TYR A 309 4.12 3.57 -12.43
C TYR A 309 4.52 3.66 -13.91
N PRO A 310 5.55 4.45 -14.28
CA PRO A 310 5.88 4.71 -15.68
C PRO A 310 6.62 3.55 -16.37
N MET A 311 7.10 2.57 -15.61
CA MET A 311 7.84 1.41 -16.10
C MET A 311 7.58 0.23 -15.18
N PRO A 312 7.17 -0.93 -15.74
CA PRO A 312 7.01 -2.16 -14.95
C PRO A 312 8.35 -2.65 -14.39
N LEU A 313 8.30 -3.35 -13.25
CA LEU A 313 9.51 -3.76 -12.53
C LEU A 313 10.42 -4.71 -13.33
N HIS A 314 9.85 -5.59 -14.16
CA HIS A 314 10.64 -6.53 -14.97
C HIS A 314 11.53 -5.84 -16.02
N LEU A 315 11.24 -4.58 -16.38
CA LEU A 315 12.04 -3.76 -17.28
C LEU A 315 13.02 -2.84 -16.54
N GLN A 316 12.98 -2.79 -15.20
CA GLN A 316 13.93 -2.01 -14.42
C GLN A 316 15.33 -2.64 -14.47
N GLU A 317 16.35 -1.80 -14.54
CA GLU A 317 17.75 -2.23 -14.63
C GLU A 317 18.15 -3.18 -13.49
N CYS A 318 17.69 -2.91 -12.28
CA CYS A 318 18.01 -3.74 -11.10
C CYS A 318 17.39 -5.15 -11.12
N PHE A 319 16.43 -5.42 -12.00
CA PHE A 319 15.80 -6.74 -12.16
C PHE A 319 16.18 -7.46 -13.45
N GLN A 320 17.10 -6.93 -14.27
CA GLN A 320 17.54 -7.58 -15.51
C GLN A 320 18.10 -8.99 -15.29
N TYR A 321 18.63 -9.29 -14.11
CA TYR A 321 19.12 -10.62 -13.75
C TYR A 321 18.02 -11.71 -13.72
N LEU A 322 16.74 -11.31 -13.71
CA LEU A 322 15.61 -12.23 -13.80
C LEU A 322 15.37 -12.72 -15.25
N ASN A 323 16.02 -12.10 -16.23
CA ASN A 323 15.95 -12.43 -17.66
C ASN A 323 14.57 -12.27 -18.31
N TYR A 324 13.68 -11.49 -17.72
CA TYR A 324 12.44 -11.08 -18.39
C TYR A 324 12.72 -10.09 -19.52
N GLN A 325 11.86 -10.11 -20.53
CA GLN A 325 11.99 -9.26 -21.72
C GLN A 325 10.74 -8.41 -21.91
N GLN A 326 10.87 -7.38 -22.74
CA GLN A 326 9.71 -6.63 -23.21
C GLN A 326 8.76 -7.57 -23.96
N GLY A 327 7.48 -7.51 -23.62
CA GLY A 327 6.42 -8.38 -24.15
C GLY A 327 6.02 -9.53 -23.23
N ASP A 328 6.80 -9.81 -22.17
CA ASP A 328 6.46 -10.89 -21.21
C ASP A 328 5.23 -10.56 -20.35
N PHE A 329 4.99 -9.26 -20.09
CA PHE A 329 3.84 -8.78 -19.30
C PHE A 329 3.12 -7.66 -20.04
N PRO A 330 2.40 -7.98 -21.13
CA PRO A 330 1.89 -7.00 -22.09
C PRO A 330 0.85 -6.05 -21.47
N ILE A 331 0.09 -6.47 -20.46
CA ILE A 331 -0.91 -5.60 -19.82
C ILE A 331 -0.19 -4.58 -18.93
N SER A 332 0.76 -5.00 -18.10
CA SER A 332 1.58 -4.11 -17.28
C SER A 332 2.36 -3.09 -18.11
N GLU A 333 2.93 -3.53 -19.24
CA GLU A 333 3.67 -2.65 -20.16
C GLU A 333 2.77 -1.63 -20.84
N LYS A 334 1.58 -2.03 -21.28
CA LYS A 334 0.60 -1.14 -21.88
C LYS A 334 0.10 -0.11 -20.84
N VAL A 335 -0.31 -0.59 -19.68
CA VAL A 335 -0.86 0.24 -18.60
C VAL A 335 0.15 1.28 -18.12
N SER A 336 1.43 0.94 -18.00
CA SER A 336 2.48 1.88 -17.59
C SER A 336 2.64 3.08 -18.52
N ASN A 337 2.24 2.97 -19.79
CA ASN A 337 2.22 4.06 -20.77
C ASN A 337 0.93 4.90 -20.73
N GLU A 338 -0.13 4.39 -20.14
CA GLU A 338 -1.47 4.99 -20.22
C GLU A 338 -1.95 5.61 -18.91
N VAL A 339 -1.44 5.16 -17.74
CA VAL A 339 -1.96 5.59 -16.44
C VAL A 339 -1.49 6.98 -16.04
N ILE A 340 -2.41 7.75 -15.45
CA ILE A 340 -2.15 9.02 -14.78
C ILE A 340 -3.03 9.13 -13.54
N SER A 341 -2.41 9.46 -12.40
CA SER A 341 -3.12 9.69 -11.14
C SER A 341 -3.48 11.15 -11.00
N LEU A 342 -4.75 11.41 -10.77
CA LEU A 342 -5.32 12.74 -10.57
C LEU A 342 -5.21 13.15 -9.09
N PRO A 343 -5.34 14.45 -8.76
CA PRO A 343 -5.40 14.90 -7.37
C PRO A 343 -6.46 14.12 -6.60
N MET A 344 -6.07 13.53 -5.47
CA MET A 344 -6.96 12.70 -4.65
C MET A 344 -6.74 12.91 -3.18
N ASN A 345 -7.62 13.68 -2.55
CA ASN A 345 -7.62 13.91 -1.11
C ASN A 345 -9.03 14.26 -0.63
N ARG A 346 -9.28 14.12 0.69
CA ARG A 346 -10.60 14.37 1.29
C ARG A 346 -11.07 15.84 1.21
N PHE A 347 -10.20 16.78 0.93
CA PHE A 347 -10.49 18.20 0.94
C PHE A 347 -10.90 18.75 -0.43
N LEU A 348 -10.82 17.93 -1.47
CA LEU A 348 -11.25 18.34 -2.81
C LEU A 348 -12.74 18.69 -2.81
N THR A 349 -13.02 19.86 -3.35
CA THR A 349 -14.39 20.33 -3.61
C THR A 349 -14.86 19.88 -5.00
N ASN A 350 -16.17 19.79 -5.20
CA ASN A 350 -16.72 19.46 -6.52
C ASN A 350 -16.22 20.46 -7.58
N LYS A 351 -16.15 21.77 -7.27
CA LYS A 351 -15.59 22.79 -8.19
C LYS A 351 -14.14 22.50 -8.63
N GLN A 352 -13.32 21.96 -7.73
CA GLN A 352 -11.95 21.58 -8.10
C GLN A 352 -11.95 20.33 -8.98
N VAL A 353 -12.80 19.35 -8.69
CA VAL A 353 -12.98 18.16 -9.54
C VAL A 353 -13.49 18.56 -10.93
N ASP A 354 -14.51 19.44 -11.01
CA ASP A 354 -15.04 19.95 -12.28
C ASP A 354 -13.94 20.66 -13.10
N TYR A 355 -13.10 21.44 -12.44
CA TYR A 355 -11.98 22.10 -13.10
C TYR A 355 -10.95 21.11 -13.65
N VAL A 356 -10.59 20.09 -12.89
CA VAL A 356 -9.69 19.01 -13.34
C VAL A 356 -10.32 18.27 -14.52
N ALA A 357 -11.60 17.89 -14.42
CA ALA A 357 -12.30 17.19 -15.47
C ALA A 357 -12.42 18.00 -16.76
N SER A 358 -12.76 19.29 -16.68
CA SER A 358 -12.83 20.15 -17.85
C SER A 358 -11.48 20.25 -18.58
N LYS A 359 -10.36 20.38 -17.81
CA LYS A 359 -9.02 20.44 -18.39
C LYS A 359 -8.54 19.12 -18.99
N ILE A 360 -9.02 18.01 -18.49
CA ILE A 360 -8.81 16.68 -19.11
C ILE A 360 -9.60 16.64 -20.44
N GLN A 361 -10.90 16.92 -20.41
CA GLN A 361 -11.80 16.84 -21.59
C GLN A 361 -11.39 17.79 -22.72
N GLU A 362 -10.81 18.96 -22.41
CA GLU A 362 -10.25 19.89 -23.39
C GLU A 362 -8.96 19.37 -24.08
N ASN A 363 -8.30 18.34 -23.54
CA ASN A 363 -6.95 17.95 -23.96
C ASN A 363 -6.76 16.45 -24.29
N ILE A 364 -7.86 15.67 -24.35
CA ILE A 364 -7.86 14.26 -24.79
C ILE A 364 -8.37 14.10 -26.21
#